data_6e8c9620561d9c5e626dc9fc0bcab4a3
#
_entry.id   6e8c9620561d9c5e626dc9fc0bcab4a3
#
_cell.length_a   1.000
_cell.length_b   1.000
_cell.length_c   1.000
_cell.angle_alpha   90.00
_cell.angle_beta   90.00
_cell.angle_gamma   90.00
#
_symmetry.space_group_name_H-M   'P 1'
#
loop_
_entity.id
_entity.type
_entity.pdbx_description
1 polymer ?
#
loop_
_entity_poly.entity_id
_entity_poly.type
_entity_poly.pdbx_seq_one_letter_code
_entity_poly.pdbx_strand_id
1 'polypeptide(L)'
;MAILVYAEHDNKELKKATLNTVTAASKIGGDIVVLVAGLGCEAVAEQAAKVAGVSKVLCASNAAFEHQLAENVAKLVVSLAGDYSHIVVPATTTGKNFLPRVAALLDVNMLTDVTAVIDAETFERPIYAGNAIATVKDTESKKVITVRTTAFDAAAAEGGAASIEQVSAGEDAGKSKFVGEELAKSDRPELTAAEIVVSGGRALASGENFTKYIEPLADKLGAAMGASRAAVDAGYVPNDLQAVSYTHLTLPTKA
;
A
#
# COMPACT_ATOMS: atom_id res chain seq x y z
N MET A 1 -10.49 20.73 -5.07
CA MET A 1 -9.87 19.91 -4.01
C MET A 1 -8.98 18.91 -4.71
N ALA A 2 -7.72 18.83 -4.36
CA ALA A 2 -6.78 17.90 -4.98
C ALA A 2 -6.28 16.90 -3.93
N ILE A 3 -6.10 15.64 -4.36
CA ILE A 3 -5.70 14.50 -3.55
C ILE A 3 -4.37 13.99 -4.09
N LEU A 4 -3.35 13.88 -3.23
CA LEU A 4 -2.09 13.26 -3.57
C LEU A 4 -2.13 11.77 -3.19
N VAL A 5 -1.98 10.90 -4.17
CA VAL A 5 -1.83 9.47 -3.99
C VAL A 5 -0.37 9.09 -4.23
N TYR A 6 0.28 8.47 -3.24
CA TYR A 6 1.62 7.93 -3.45
C TYR A 6 1.53 6.57 -4.12
N ALA A 7 2.24 6.41 -5.24
CA ALA A 7 2.29 5.16 -5.99
C ALA A 7 3.27 4.18 -5.33
N GLU A 8 2.84 2.97 -5.08
CA GLU A 8 3.71 1.86 -4.72
C GLU A 8 4.17 1.13 -5.99
N HIS A 9 5.47 0.92 -6.13
CA HIS A 9 6.10 0.33 -7.31
C HIS A 9 7.51 -0.21 -6.98
N ASP A 10 8.11 -0.91 -7.91
CA ASP A 10 9.47 -1.43 -7.84
C ASP A 10 10.43 -0.77 -8.85
N ASN A 11 10.17 0.48 -9.23
CA ASN A 11 10.80 1.27 -10.30
C ASN A 11 10.52 0.77 -11.72
N LYS A 12 9.81 -0.34 -11.92
CA LYS A 12 9.47 -0.92 -13.22
C LYS A 12 7.97 -1.08 -13.43
N GLU A 13 7.27 -1.51 -12.37
CA GLU A 13 5.85 -1.84 -12.43
C GLU A 13 5.09 -1.18 -11.29
N LEU A 14 3.93 -0.62 -11.65
CA LEU A 14 2.96 -0.08 -10.70
C LEU A 14 2.29 -1.23 -9.95
N LYS A 15 2.32 -1.20 -8.62
CA LYS A 15 1.70 -2.25 -7.82
C LYS A 15 0.18 -2.07 -7.72
N LYS A 16 -0.55 -3.19 -7.68
CA LYS A 16 -2.03 -3.24 -7.56
C LYS A 16 -2.55 -2.41 -6.38
N ALA A 17 -1.81 -2.35 -5.29
CA ALA A 17 -2.12 -1.53 -4.11
C ALA A 17 -2.38 -0.05 -4.45
N THR A 18 -1.67 0.50 -5.45
CA THR A 18 -1.91 1.86 -5.95
C THR A 18 -3.29 1.99 -6.61
N LEU A 19 -3.70 0.99 -7.40
CA LEU A 19 -5.00 0.99 -8.06
C LEU A 19 -6.16 0.98 -7.05
N ASN A 20 -6.03 0.19 -5.98
CA ASN A 20 -6.99 0.17 -4.88
C ASN A 20 -7.05 1.53 -4.15
N THR A 21 -5.88 2.18 -4.00
CA THR A 21 -5.78 3.50 -3.37
C THR A 21 -6.41 4.59 -4.24
N VAL A 22 -6.28 4.52 -5.56
CA VAL A 22 -6.96 5.43 -6.50
C VAL A 22 -8.48 5.30 -6.36
N THR A 23 -9.01 4.08 -6.23
CA THR A 23 -10.44 3.87 -5.97
C THR A 23 -10.89 4.50 -4.65
N ALA A 24 -10.12 4.36 -3.58
CA ALA A 24 -10.42 5.02 -2.32
C ALA A 24 -10.40 6.56 -2.47
N ALA A 25 -9.39 7.11 -3.15
CA ALA A 25 -9.29 8.54 -3.43
C ALA A 25 -10.46 9.06 -4.27
N SER A 26 -10.94 8.29 -5.25
CA SER A 26 -12.10 8.68 -6.07
C SER A 26 -13.39 8.84 -5.25
N LYS A 27 -13.54 8.07 -4.17
CA LYS A 27 -14.68 8.19 -3.24
C LYS A 27 -14.60 9.44 -2.35
N ILE A 28 -13.41 9.98 -2.10
CA ILE A 28 -13.23 11.26 -1.42
C ILE A 28 -13.73 12.40 -2.31
N GLY A 29 -13.50 12.29 -3.61
CA GLY A 29 -13.88 13.29 -4.61
C GLY A 29 -12.80 14.36 -4.82
N GLY A 30 -12.73 14.91 -6.03
CA GLY A 30 -11.73 15.89 -6.46
C GLY A 30 -10.69 15.31 -7.41
N ASP A 31 -9.69 16.11 -7.74
CA ASP A 31 -8.64 15.74 -8.69
C ASP A 31 -7.63 14.80 -8.04
N ILE A 32 -7.38 13.65 -8.64
CA ILE A 32 -6.41 12.67 -8.15
C ILE A 32 -5.08 12.88 -8.86
N VAL A 33 -4.07 13.22 -8.09
CA VAL A 33 -2.68 13.38 -8.55
C VAL A 33 -1.86 12.23 -7.98
N VAL A 34 -1.21 11.46 -8.85
CA VAL A 34 -0.38 10.32 -8.43
C VAL A 34 1.08 10.73 -8.39
N LEU A 35 1.74 10.55 -7.26
CA LEU A 35 3.18 10.76 -7.11
C LEU A 35 3.91 9.44 -7.29
N VAL A 36 4.81 9.41 -8.27
CA VAL A 36 5.75 8.31 -8.52
C VAL A 36 7.15 8.81 -8.16
N ALA A 37 7.80 8.19 -7.19
CA ALA A 37 9.14 8.56 -6.74
C ALA A 37 10.08 7.35 -6.75
N GLY A 38 11.11 7.39 -7.58
CA GLY A 38 12.04 6.27 -7.79
C GLY A 38 13.29 6.68 -8.55
N LEU A 39 14.03 5.70 -9.02
CA LEU A 39 15.12 5.90 -9.98
C LEU A 39 14.77 5.20 -11.29
N GLY A 40 14.76 5.96 -12.40
CA GLY A 40 14.37 5.41 -13.72
C GLY A 40 12.92 4.93 -13.73
N CYS A 41 12.02 5.61 -13.00
CA CYS A 41 10.63 5.23 -12.78
C CYS A 41 9.64 5.84 -13.81
N GLU A 42 10.13 6.33 -14.93
CA GLU A 42 9.32 6.97 -15.99
C GLU A 42 8.27 5.99 -16.56
N ALA A 43 8.62 4.70 -16.71
CA ALA A 43 7.69 3.67 -17.16
C ALA A 43 6.54 3.45 -16.15
N VAL A 44 6.80 3.59 -14.86
CA VAL A 44 5.77 3.54 -13.82
C VAL A 44 4.86 4.75 -13.92
N ALA A 45 5.42 5.95 -14.15
CA ALA A 45 4.63 7.16 -14.36
C ALA A 45 3.71 7.04 -15.58
N GLU A 46 4.16 6.42 -16.67
CA GLU A 46 3.32 6.12 -17.83
C GLU A 46 2.20 5.13 -17.52
N GLN A 47 2.47 4.10 -16.70
CA GLN A 47 1.44 3.17 -16.22
C GLN A 47 0.42 3.91 -15.34
N ALA A 48 0.87 4.73 -14.40
CA ALA A 48 0.01 5.52 -13.53
C ALA A 48 -0.87 6.52 -14.31
N ALA A 49 -0.35 7.10 -15.40
CA ALA A 49 -1.08 8.03 -16.25
C ALA A 49 -2.25 7.38 -17.02
N LYS A 50 -2.18 6.07 -17.24
CA LYS A 50 -3.26 5.29 -17.89
C LYS A 50 -4.35 4.85 -16.94
N VAL A 51 -4.14 4.94 -15.63
CA VAL A 51 -5.13 4.52 -14.63
C VAL A 51 -6.37 5.40 -14.71
N ALA A 52 -7.54 4.77 -14.78
CA ALA A 52 -8.81 5.48 -14.82
C ALA A 52 -9.01 6.34 -13.55
N GLY A 53 -9.42 7.60 -13.74
CA GLY A 53 -9.67 8.55 -12.66
C GLY A 53 -8.45 9.35 -12.20
N VAL A 54 -7.26 9.06 -12.69
CA VAL A 54 -6.07 9.88 -12.42
C VAL A 54 -6.09 11.13 -13.31
N SER A 55 -5.92 12.30 -12.71
CA SER A 55 -5.94 13.60 -13.40
C SER A 55 -4.53 14.04 -13.83
N LYS A 56 -3.53 13.73 -13.02
CA LYS A 56 -2.12 14.10 -13.25
C LYS A 56 -1.19 13.08 -12.56
N VAL A 57 0.00 12.92 -13.11
CA VAL A 57 1.10 12.18 -12.48
C VAL A 57 2.27 13.12 -12.23
N LEU A 58 2.80 13.10 -11.03
CA LEU A 58 4.07 13.73 -10.68
C LEU A 58 5.16 12.65 -10.68
N CYS A 59 6.21 12.85 -11.45
CA CYS A 59 7.34 11.92 -11.54
C CYS A 59 8.58 12.55 -10.90
N ALA A 60 9.09 11.94 -9.85
CA ALA A 60 10.30 12.32 -9.14
C ALA A 60 11.38 11.26 -9.34
N SER A 61 12.06 11.31 -10.49
CA SER A 61 13.13 10.35 -10.83
C SER A 61 14.47 10.87 -10.32
N ASN A 62 15.00 10.24 -9.24
CA ASN A 62 16.27 10.63 -8.62
C ASN A 62 16.88 9.46 -7.84
N ALA A 63 18.21 9.37 -7.78
CA ALA A 63 18.94 8.35 -7.04
C ALA A 63 18.56 8.28 -5.54
N ALA A 64 18.17 9.40 -4.93
CA ALA A 64 17.72 9.42 -3.54
C ALA A 64 16.44 8.58 -3.30
N PHE A 65 15.71 8.22 -4.35
CA PHE A 65 14.47 7.42 -4.26
C PHE A 65 14.61 6.00 -4.80
N GLU A 66 15.80 5.57 -5.23
CA GLU A 66 16.02 4.24 -5.79
C GLU A 66 15.46 3.13 -4.89
N HIS A 67 15.69 3.23 -3.58
CA HIS A 67 15.22 2.29 -2.57
C HIS A 67 14.06 2.82 -1.71
N GLN A 68 13.44 3.92 -2.09
CA GLN A 68 12.27 4.53 -1.45
C GLN A 68 12.42 4.67 0.08
N LEU A 69 13.60 5.09 0.54
CA LEU A 69 13.87 5.31 1.96
C LEU A 69 12.87 6.30 2.55
N ALA A 70 12.29 5.95 3.70
CA ALA A 70 11.18 6.68 4.30
C ALA A 70 11.47 8.17 4.55
N GLU A 71 12.69 8.50 4.93
CA GLU A 71 13.11 9.87 5.20
C GLU A 71 13.13 10.74 3.94
N ASN A 72 13.53 10.15 2.82
CA ASN A 72 13.56 10.83 1.52
C ASN A 72 12.15 11.01 0.97
N VAL A 73 11.36 9.93 0.96
CA VAL A 73 9.97 9.97 0.48
C VAL A 73 9.13 10.92 1.31
N ALA A 74 9.24 10.89 2.66
CA ALA A 74 8.49 11.79 3.51
C ALA A 74 8.83 13.26 3.24
N LYS A 75 10.12 13.60 3.05
CA LYS A 75 10.56 14.96 2.72
C LYS A 75 9.95 15.45 1.40
N LEU A 76 9.94 14.60 0.38
CA LEU A 76 9.32 14.91 -0.91
C LEU A 76 7.80 15.15 -0.76
N VAL A 77 7.09 14.23 -0.11
CA VAL A 77 5.64 14.35 0.09
C VAL A 77 5.29 15.62 0.85
N VAL A 78 6.04 15.96 1.90
CA VAL A 78 5.84 17.20 2.67
C VAL A 78 6.07 18.44 1.80
N SER A 79 7.09 18.45 0.93
CA SER A 79 7.36 19.59 0.04
C SER A 79 6.23 19.85 -0.97
N LEU A 80 5.50 18.81 -1.34
CA LEU A 80 4.37 18.90 -2.27
C LEU A 80 3.02 19.11 -1.55
N ALA A 81 2.95 18.84 -0.25
CA ALA A 81 1.69 18.80 0.51
C ALA A 81 0.89 20.11 0.49
N GLY A 82 1.52 21.26 0.16
CA GLY A 82 0.87 22.57 0.10
C GLY A 82 -0.39 22.59 -0.75
N ASP A 83 -0.36 21.92 -1.89
CA ASP A 83 -1.39 21.97 -2.93
C ASP A 83 -2.51 20.93 -2.74
N TYR A 84 -2.38 20.05 -1.75
CA TYR A 84 -3.30 18.91 -1.55
C TYR A 84 -4.01 19.00 -0.21
N SER A 85 -5.30 18.68 -0.23
CA SER A 85 -6.13 18.55 0.98
C SER A 85 -6.00 17.15 1.61
N HIS A 86 -5.71 16.14 0.78
CA HIS A 86 -5.56 14.75 1.21
C HIS A 86 -4.26 14.17 0.68
N ILE A 87 -3.59 13.39 1.52
CA ILE A 87 -2.44 12.56 1.17
C ILE A 87 -2.85 11.12 1.49
N VAL A 88 -2.98 10.32 0.45
CA VAL A 88 -3.55 8.97 0.56
C VAL A 88 -2.55 7.95 0.05
N VAL A 89 -2.25 6.94 0.86
CA VAL A 89 -1.31 5.88 0.50
C VAL A 89 -1.89 4.50 0.83
N PRO A 90 -1.45 3.42 0.18
CA PRO A 90 -1.85 2.08 0.58
C PRO A 90 -1.31 1.73 1.98
N ALA A 91 -2.08 0.98 2.77
CA ALA A 91 -1.69 0.51 4.10
C ALA A 91 -0.72 -0.67 4.05
N THR A 92 0.26 -0.60 3.16
CA THR A 92 1.37 -1.55 3.02
C THR A 92 2.52 -1.21 3.97
N THR A 93 3.55 -2.04 4.00
CA THR A 93 4.76 -1.77 4.77
C THR A 93 5.42 -0.46 4.34
N THR A 94 5.45 -0.15 3.04
CA THR A 94 5.99 1.11 2.51
C THR A 94 5.20 2.31 3.01
N GLY A 95 3.86 2.30 2.83
CA GLY A 95 3.00 3.39 3.29
C GLY A 95 3.09 3.61 4.79
N LYS A 96 3.07 2.53 5.58
CA LYS A 96 3.19 2.58 7.05
C LYS A 96 4.56 3.04 7.53
N ASN A 97 5.60 2.91 6.72
CA ASN A 97 6.95 3.32 7.07
C ASN A 97 7.14 4.84 6.98
N PHE A 98 6.67 5.49 5.92
CA PHE A 98 6.95 6.91 5.72
C PHE A 98 5.81 7.86 6.11
N LEU A 99 4.54 7.43 6.01
CA LEU A 99 3.40 8.34 6.19
C LEU A 99 3.26 8.91 7.60
N PRO A 100 3.55 8.18 8.70
CA PRO A 100 3.55 8.75 10.05
C PRO A 100 4.53 9.92 10.19
N ARG A 101 5.66 9.84 9.48
CA ARG A 101 6.65 10.92 9.43
C ARG A 101 6.10 12.13 8.68
N VAL A 102 5.37 11.91 7.57
CA VAL A 102 4.69 13.00 6.85
C VAL A 102 3.69 13.71 7.76
N ALA A 103 2.83 12.96 8.46
CA ALA A 103 1.85 13.52 9.37
C ALA A 103 2.51 14.36 10.49
N ALA A 104 3.57 13.82 11.11
CA ALA A 104 4.31 14.53 12.15
C ALA A 104 4.99 15.81 11.63
N LEU A 105 5.53 15.81 10.41
CA LEU A 105 6.16 17.00 9.81
C LEU A 105 5.15 18.06 9.38
N LEU A 106 3.91 17.66 9.08
CA LEU A 106 2.81 18.57 8.76
C LEU A 106 2.03 19.02 10.00
N ASP A 107 2.35 18.47 11.18
CA ASP A 107 1.67 18.70 12.47
C ASP A 107 0.16 18.41 12.40
N VAL A 108 -0.19 17.25 11.79
CA VAL A 108 -1.57 16.75 11.67
C VAL A 108 -1.68 15.31 12.13
N ASN A 109 -2.89 14.89 12.50
CA ASN A 109 -3.16 13.49 12.79
C ASN A 109 -3.15 12.63 11.52
N MET A 110 -2.97 11.32 11.70
CA MET A 110 -3.04 10.34 10.63
C MET A 110 -4.18 9.36 10.86
N LEU A 111 -5.02 9.14 9.85
CA LEU A 111 -5.98 8.06 9.83
C LEU A 111 -5.37 6.82 9.19
N THR A 112 -5.35 5.72 9.95
CA THR A 112 -4.72 4.49 9.48
C THR A 112 -5.74 3.43 9.13
N ASP A 113 -5.42 2.67 8.05
CA ASP A 113 -6.12 1.43 7.70
C ASP A 113 -7.62 1.65 7.39
N VAL A 114 -7.91 2.73 6.68
CA VAL A 114 -9.28 3.11 6.29
C VAL A 114 -9.88 2.03 5.39
N THR A 115 -11.11 1.61 5.70
CA THR A 115 -11.85 0.59 4.97
C THR A 115 -13.07 1.13 4.22
N ALA A 116 -13.54 2.32 4.57
CA ALA A 116 -14.60 3.00 3.83
C ALA A 116 -14.42 4.52 3.88
N VAL A 117 -14.85 5.18 2.81
CA VAL A 117 -14.94 6.63 2.69
C VAL A 117 -16.43 6.98 2.67
N ILE A 118 -16.89 7.75 3.65
CA ILE A 118 -18.27 8.23 3.75
C ILE A 118 -18.41 9.57 3.02
N ASP A 119 -17.48 10.49 3.31
CA ASP A 119 -17.33 11.77 2.62
C ASP A 119 -15.86 12.23 2.70
N ALA A 120 -15.57 13.47 2.30
CA ALA A 120 -14.20 14.01 2.27
C ALA A 120 -13.54 14.15 3.66
N GLU A 121 -14.31 14.10 4.73
CA GLU A 121 -13.82 14.26 6.10
C GLU A 121 -14.13 13.07 7.01
N THR A 122 -14.99 12.14 6.54
CA THR A 122 -15.52 11.06 7.37
C THR A 122 -15.16 9.70 6.79
N PHE A 123 -14.54 8.86 7.59
CA PHE A 123 -13.96 7.59 7.19
C PHE A 123 -14.29 6.49 8.20
N GLU A 124 -14.31 5.25 7.74
CA GLU A 124 -14.40 4.09 8.62
C GLU A 124 -13.06 3.35 8.68
N ARG A 125 -12.74 2.89 9.87
CA ARG A 125 -11.56 2.07 10.12
C ARG A 125 -11.82 1.01 11.19
N PRO A 126 -11.20 -0.17 11.08
CA PRO A 126 -11.28 -1.18 12.13
C PRO A 126 -10.45 -0.77 13.35
N ILE A 127 -10.98 -1.09 14.51
CA ILE A 127 -10.32 -0.99 15.81
C ILE A 127 -10.47 -2.33 16.55
N TYR A 128 -9.71 -2.54 17.62
CA TYR A 128 -9.67 -3.80 18.36
C TYR A 128 -9.49 -5.03 17.44
N ALA A 129 -8.46 -4.97 16.57
CA ALA A 129 -8.16 -6.03 15.61
C ALA A 129 -9.34 -6.40 14.68
N GLY A 130 -10.21 -5.43 14.38
CA GLY A 130 -11.36 -5.62 13.49
C GLY A 130 -12.65 -6.04 14.17
N ASN A 131 -12.66 -6.18 15.49
CA ASN A 131 -13.89 -6.50 16.25
C ASN A 131 -14.89 -5.33 16.29
N ALA A 132 -14.44 -4.12 16.02
CA ALA A 132 -15.28 -2.95 15.90
C ALA A 132 -14.84 -2.08 14.72
N ILE A 133 -15.80 -1.40 14.12
CA ILE A 133 -15.56 -0.38 13.08
C ILE A 133 -15.84 0.98 13.70
N ALA A 134 -14.86 1.86 13.65
CA ALA A 134 -15.01 3.24 14.09
C ALA A 134 -15.27 4.14 12.88
N THR A 135 -16.33 4.92 12.92
CA THR A 135 -16.54 6.04 12.01
C THR A 135 -15.87 7.27 12.61
N VAL A 136 -14.90 7.83 11.90
CA VAL A 136 -14.06 8.93 12.37
C VAL A 136 -14.22 10.12 11.44
N LYS A 137 -14.54 11.29 12.00
CA LYS A 137 -14.47 12.55 11.28
C LYS A 137 -13.13 13.21 11.56
N ASP A 138 -12.38 13.48 10.49
CA ASP A 138 -11.09 14.18 10.52
C ASP A 138 -11.33 15.67 10.21
N THR A 139 -11.09 16.52 11.20
CA THR A 139 -11.25 17.96 11.08
C THR A 139 -9.95 18.72 10.80
N GLU A 140 -8.85 18.00 10.61
CA GLU A 140 -7.56 18.61 10.29
C GLU A 140 -7.59 19.34 8.94
N SER A 141 -6.71 20.30 8.77
CA SER A 141 -6.59 21.05 7.52
C SER A 141 -6.13 20.19 6.35
N LYS A 142 -5.34 19.16 6.65
CA LYS A 142 -4.86 18.16 5.70
C LYS A 142 -5.12 16.77 6.26
N LYS A 143 -5.72 15.90 5.45
CA LYS A 143 -6.01 14.52 5.82
C LYS A 143 -4.87 13.61 5.34
N VAL A 144 -4.22 12.92 6.26
CA VAL A 144 -3.13 11.99 5.98
C VAL A 144 -3.62 10.58 6.27
N ILE A 145 -3.76 9.75 5.22
CA ILE A 145 -4.58 8.54 5.27
C ILE A 145 -3.84 7.34 4.70
N THR A 146 -3.83 6.21 5.42
CA THR A 146 -3.55 4.92 4.80
C THR A 146 -4.85 4.17 4.54
N VAL A 147 -5.00 3.57 3.35
CA VAL A 147 -6.18 2.80 2.98
C VAL A 147 -5.88 1.30 2.96
N ARG A 148 -6.79 0.50 3.49
CA ARG A 148 -6.73 -0.96 3.41
C ARG A 148 -7.05 -1.39 1.99
N THR A 149 -6.06 -1.87 1.26
CA THR A 149 -6.20 -2.21 -0.16
C THR A 149 -7.27 -3.26 -0.44
N THR A 150 -7.43 -4.24 0.46
CA THR A 150 -8.44 -5.30 0.36
C THR A 150 -9.89 -4.82 0.55
N ALA A 151 -10.11 -3.58 1.01
CA ALA A 151 -11.44 -3.01 1.19
C ALA A 151 -11.95 -2.21 -0.02
N PHE A 152 -11.10 -2.02 -1.03
CA PHE A 152 -11.43 -1.27 -2.24
C PHE A 152 -11.06 -2.08 -3.48
N ASP A 153 -11.93 -2.11 -4.47
CA ASP A 153 -11.62 -2.71 -5.77
C ASP A 153 -10.49 -1.92 -6.45
N ALA A 154 -9.69 -2.60 -7.26
CA ALA A 154 -8.67 -1.94 -8.04
C ALA A 154 -9.31 -1.06 -9.13
N ALA A 155 -8.86 0.18 -9.29
CA ALA A 155 -9.20 1.01 -10.43
C ALA A 155 -8.74 0.33 -11.73
N ALA A 156 -9.43 0.60 -12.84
CA ALA A 156 -9.00 0.10 -14.14
C ALA A 156 -7.60 0.65 -14.47
N ALA A 157 -6.67 -0.25 -14.78
CA ALA A 157 -5.29 0.10 -15.12
C ALA A 157 -5.17 0.87 -16.45
N GLU A 158 -6.23 0.84 -17.26
CA GLU A 158 -6.32 1.50 -18.56
C GLU A 158 -7.58 2.39 -18.59
N GLY A 159 -7.60 3.34 -19.54
CA GLY A 159 -8.73 4.26 -19.73
C GLY A 159 -8.48 5.68 -19.23
N GLY A 160 -7.37 5.94 -18.54
CA GLY A 160 -6.87 7.27 -18.21
C GLY A 160 -5.94 7.84 -19.29
N ALA A 161 -5.76 9.15 -19.27
CA ALA A 161 -4.84 9.89 -20.13
C ALA A 161 -4.26 11.11 -19.37
N ALA A 162 -3.75 10.87 -18.18
CA ALA A 162 -3.22 11.90 -17.32
C ALA A 162 -1.91 12.48 -17.87
N SER A 163 -1.68 13.78 -17.68
CA SER A 163 -0.39 14.39 -17.97
C SER A 163 0.66 13.99 -16.95
N ILE A 164 1.90 13.81 -17.41
CA ILE A 164 3.03 13.55 -16.53
C ILE A 164 3.85 14.83 -16.39
N GLU A 165 4.12 15.23 -15.16
CA GLU A 165 4.94 16.38 -14.82
C GLU A 165 6.17 15.92 -14.03
N GLN A 166 7.35 16.32 -14.47
CA GLN A 166 8.59 16.07 -13.73
C GLN A 166 8.66 17.06 -12.55
N VAL A 167 8.90 16.53 -11.36
CA VAL A 167 9.05 17.35 -10.16
C VAL A 167 10.45 17.24 -9.60
N SER A 168 10.94 18.33 -9.00
CA SER A 168 12.23 18.34 -8.34
C SER A 168 12.19 17.40 -7.12
N ALA A 169 13.08 16.45 -7.12
CA ALA A 169 13.15 15.43 -6.09
C ALA A 169 13.80 15.91 -4.77
N GLY A 170 14.46 17.07 -4.77
CA GLY A 170 15.27 17.49 -3.65
C GLY A 170 16.53 16.63 -3.44
N GLU A 171 17.21 16.85 -2.33
CA GLU A 171 18.41 16.13 -1.96
C GLU A 171 18.11 14.98 -1.00
N ASP A 172 19.01 13.98 -0.97
CA ASP A 172 19.01 12.92 0.04
C ASP A 172 18.96 13.50 1.45
N ALA A 173 18.12 12.97 2.31
CA ALA A 173 18.00 13.38 3.70
C ALA A 173 19.21 13.00 4.54
N GLY A 174 20.05 12.07 4.07
CA GLY A 174 21.27 11.60 4.74
C GLY A 174 21.04 10.99 6.12
N LYS A 175 19.83 10.44 6.37
CA LYS A 175 19.45 9.89 7.68
C LYS A 175 19.57 8.37 7.74
N SER A 176 19.30 7.70 6.64
CA SER A 176 19.41 6.25 6.49
C SER A 176 20.14 5.93 5.21
N LYS A 177 20.65 4.70 5.14
CA LYS A 177 21.40 4.20 3.98
C LYS A 177 20.91 2.80 3.67
N PHE A 178 20.60 2.55 2.40
CA PHE A 178 20.35 1.19 1.92
C PHE A 178 21.65 0.36 2.00
N VAL A 179 21.55 -0.82 2.58
CA VAL A 179 22.70 -1.74 2.73
C VAL A 179 22.53 -2.94 1.83
N GLY A 180 21.30 -3.42 1.68
CA GLY A 180 20.99 -4.59 0.88
C GLY A 180 19.60 -5.13 1.21
N GLU A 181 19.11 -6.01 0.35
CA GLU A 181 17.87 -6.76 0.54
C GLU A 181 18.06 -8.19 0.08
N GLU A 182 17.36 -9.11 0.74
CA GLU A 182 17.26 -10.49 0.32
C GLU A 182 15.78 -10.75 -0.03
N LEU A 183 15.53 -10.94 -1.33
CA LEU A 183 14.19 -11.21 -1.82
C LEU A 183 13.98 -12.72 -1.95
N ALA A 184 12.94 -13.23 -1.31
CA ALA A 184 12.50 -14.61 -1.50
C ALA A 184 12.03 -14.79 -2.95
N LYS A 185 12.58 -15.79 -3.64
CA LYS A 185 12.13 -16.19 -4.98
C LYS A 185 11.10 -17.28 -4.82
N SER A 186 9.90 -17.04 -5.30
CA SER A 186 8.81 -18.01 -5.33
C SER A 186 8.19 -18.03 -6.71
N ASP A 187 7.82 -19.21 -7.18
CA ASP A 187 7.03 -19.38 -8.41
C ASP A 187 5.53 -19.10 -8.18
N ARG A 188 5.13 -18.93 -6.91
CA ARG A 188 3.76 -18.56 -6.52
C ARG A 188 3.58 -17.05 -6.46
N PRO A 189 2.34 -16.55 -6.64
CA PRO A 189 2.05 -15.13 -6.44
C PRO A 189 2.53 -14.64 -5.07
N GLU A 190 3.02 -13.41 -5.02
CA GLU A 190 3.38 -12.77 -3.76
C GLU A 190 2.15 -12.65 -2.86
N LEU A 191 2.32 -12.92 -1.57
CA LEU A 191 1.23 -12.91 -0.58
C LEU A 191 0.45 -11.59 -0.55
N THR A 192 1.13 -10.48 -0.75
CA THR A 192 0.56 -9.12 -0.72
C THR A 192 -0.19 -8.75 -2.00
N ALA A 193 0.09 -9.42 -3.11
CA ALA A 193 -0.48 -9.14 -4.44
C ALA A 193 -1.48 -10.20 -4.91
N ALA A 194 -1.53 -11.36 -4.25
CA ALA A 194 -2.36 -12.49 -4.63
C ALA A 194 -3.85 -12.19 -4.50
N GLU A 195 -4.64 -12.64 -5.47
CA GLU A 195 -6.12 -12.58 -5.40
C GLU A 195 -6.70 -13.64 -4.45
N ILE A 196 -6.03 -14.78 -4.38
CA ILE A 196 -6.42 -15.91 -3.52
C ILE A 196 -5.24 -16.25 -2.62
N VAL A 197 -5.49 -16.40 -1.34
CA VAL A 197 -4.51 -16.83 -0.34
C VAL A 197 -5.04 -18.03 0.41
N VAL A 198 -4.26 -19.11 0.45
CA VAL A 198 -4.54 -20.29 1.26
C VAL A 198 -3.59 -20.29 2.45
N SER A 199 -4.14 -20.21 3.66
CA SER A 199 -3.32 -20.08 4.87
C SER A 199 -3.50 -21.24 5.83
N GLY A 200 -2.40 -21.63 6.47
CA GLY A 200 -2.38 -22.62 7.54
C GLY A 200 -2.01 -22.00 8.90
N GLY A 201 -2.54 -22.60 9.96
CA GLY A 201 -2.25 -22.20 11.33
C GLY A 201 -1.42 -23.25 12.09
N ARG A 202 -1.12 -22.94 13.36
CA ARG A 202 -0.37 -23.84 14.27
C ARG A 202 -1.03 -25.21 14.45
N ALA A 203 -2.34 -25.34 14.20
CA ALA A 203 -3.07 -26.61 14.25
C ALA A 203 -2.60 -27.62 13.21
N LEU A 204 -1.87 -27.23 12.16
CA LEU A 204 -1.21 -28.14 11.23
C LEU A 204 -0.07 -28.95 11.88
N ALA A 205 0.43 -28.50 13.00
CA ALA A 205 1.41 -29.16 13.88
C ALA A 205 2.81 -29.38 13.31
N SER A 206 3.05 -29.28 12.01
CA SER A 206 4.39 -29.40 11.42
C SER A 206 4.49 -28.73 10.04
N GLY A 207 5.74 -28.46 9.58
CA GLY A 207 6.01 -28.00 8.21
C GLY A 207 5.63 -29.03 7.15
N GLU A 208 5.80 -30.32 7.43
CA GLU A 208 5.39 -31.41 6.53
C GLU A 208 3.90 -31.37 6.21
N ASN A 209 3.07 -30.98 7.18
CA ASN A 209 1.64 -30.85 6.98
C ASN A 209 1.27 -29.62 6.12
N PHE A 210 2.08 -28.57 6.12
CA PHE A 210 1.93 -27.47 5.17
C PHE A 210 2.13 -27.98 3.74
N THR A 211 3.23 -28.69 3.48
CA THR A 211 3.49 -29.30 2.17
C THR A 211 2.42 -30.30 1.77
N LYS A 212 1.90 -31.08 2.72
CA LYS A 212 0.92 -32.11 2.42
C LYS A 212 -0.49 -31.58 2.14
N TYR A 213 -0.92 -30.53 2.85
CA TYR A 213 -2.33 -30.08 2.80
C TYR A 213 -2.50 -28.70 2.18
N ILE A 214 -1.59 -27.75 2.45
CA ILE A 214 -1.74 -26.35 2.01
C ILE A 214 -1.18 -26.17 0.60
N GLU A 215 0.02 -26.65 0.32
CA GLU A 215 0.65 -26.51 -1.00
C GLU A 215 -0.21 -27.06 -2.15
N PRO A 216 -0.74 -28.30 -2.12
CA PRO A 216 -1.51 -28.81 -3.24
C PRO A 216 -2.82 -28.03 -3.49
N LEU A 217 -3.38 -27.44 -2.43
CA LEU A 217 -4.57 -26.61 -2.55
C LEU A 217 -4.23 -25.26 -3.16
N ALA A 218 -3.15 -24.63 -2.69
CA ALA A 218 -2.66 -23.37 -3.24
C ALA A 218 -2.30 -23.51 -4.72
N ASP A 219 -1.60 -24.58 -5.09
CA ASP A 219 -1.22 -24.85 -6.48
C ASP A 219 -2.43 -25.04 -7.40
N LYS A 220 -3.46 -25.76 -6.94
CA LYS A 220 -4.70 -25.95 -7.72
C LYS A 220 -5.49 -24.65 -7.94
N LEU A 221 -5.40 -23.72 -7.01
CA LEU A 221 -6.10 -22.45 -7.06
C LEU A 221 -5.26 -21.32 -7.70
N GLY A 222 -3.99 -21.57 -8.01
CA GLY A 222 -3.06 -20.50 -8.39
C GLY A 222 -2.89 -19.45 -7.29
N ALA A 223 -3.01 -19.89 -6.03
CA ALA A 223 -3.06 -19.03 -4.86
C ALA A 223 -1.67 -18.82 -4.24
N ALA A 224 -1.50 -17.70 -3.51
CA ALA A 224 -0.40 -17.56 -2.59
C ALA A 224 -0.60 -18.47 -1.37
N MET A 225 0.50 -18.95 -0.82
CA MET A 225 0.48 -19.71 0.43
C MET A 225 0.81 -18.78 1.61
N GLY A 226 0.02 -18.89 2.67
CA GLY A 226 0.22 -18.09 3.88
C GLY A 226 0.24 -18.94 5.15
N ALA A 227 0.75 -18.37 6.22
CA ALA A 227 0.76 -19.00 7.53
C ALA A 227 0.44 -17.99 8.63
N SER A 228 -0.17 -18.45 9.71
CA SER A 228 -0.33 -17.63 10.89
C SER A 228 1.05 -17.37 11.54
N ARG A 229 1.17 -16.23 12.25
CA ARG A 229 2.38 -15.93 13.03
C ARG A 229 2.77 -17.08 13.96
N ALA A 230 1.81 -17.70 14.60
CA ALA A 230 2.08 -18.82 15.51
C ALA A 230 2.65 -20.06 14.81
N ALA A 231 2.38 -20.27 13.53
CA ALA A 231 3.00 -21.33 12.73
C ALA A 231 4.43 -20.95 12.31
N VAL A 232 4.66 -19.69 11.96
CA VAL A 232 6.00 -19.15 11.66
C VAL A 232 6.89 -19.19 12.90
N ASP A 233 6.41 -18.70 14.04
CA ASP A 233 7.14 -18.72 15.32
C ASP A 233 7.47 -20.16 15.78
N ALA A 234 6.63 -21.14 15.42
CA ALA A 234 6.89 -22.56 15.65
C ALA A 234 7.86 -23.20 14.64
N GLY A 235 8.35 -22.44 13.66
CA GLY A 235 9.30 -22.89 12.65
C GLY A 235 8.71 -23.84 11.58
N TYR A 236 7.38 -23.85 11.40
CA TYR A 236 6.74 -24.72 10.39
C TYR A 236 6.94 -24.21 8.97
N VAL A 237 7.02 -22.88 8.80
CA VAL A 237 7.27 -22.22 7.53
C VAL A 237 8.11 -20.96 7.76
N PRO A 238 8.82 -20.46 6.73
CA PRO A 238 9.61 -19.24 6.83
C PRO A 238 8.75 -17.99 7.01
N ASN A 239 9.37 -16.91 7.45
CA ASN A 239 8.69 -15.67 7.83
C ASN A 239 8.01 -14.93 6.67
N ASP A 240 8.51 -15.07 5.45
CA ASP A 240 7.92 -14.49 4.23
C ASP A 240 6.53 -15.02 3.91
N LEU A 241 6.18 -16.21 4.44
CA LEU A 241 4.83 -16.77 4.33
C LEU A 241 3.88 -16.27 5.44
N GLN A 242 4.30 -15.38 6.33
CA GLN A 242 3.41 -14.88 7.38
C GLN A 242 2.28 -14.03 6.79
N ALA A 243 1.06 -14.58 6.77
CA ALA A 243 -0.14 -13.86 6.40
C ALA A 243 -0.69 -13.10 7.61
N VAL A 244 -0.72 -11.77 7.50
CA VAL A 244 -1.32 -10.91 8.52
C VAL A 244 -2.81 -10.78 8.22
N SER A 245 -3.65 -11.41 9.03
CA SER A 245 -5.09 -11.56 8.77
C SER A 245 -5.85 -10.24 8.62
N TYR A 246 -5.37 -9.16 9.20
CA TYR A 246 -6.02 -7.85 9.12
C TYR A 246 -5.42 -6.93 8.05
N THR A 247 -4.35 -7.34 7.35
CA THR A 247 -3.75 -6.56 6.25
C THR A 247 -3.76 -7.29 4.91
N HIS A 248 -3.61 -8.61 4.91
CA HIS A 248 -3.53 -9.41 3.70
C HIS A 248 -4.82 -10.19 3.40
N LEU A 249 -5.66 -10.40 4.40
CA LEU A 249 -6.85 -11.22 4.27
C LEU A 249 -8.10 -10.44 4.66
N THR A 250 -9.15 -10.56 3.87
CA THR A 250 -10.52 -10.23 4.28
C THR A 250 -11.16 -11.52 4.80
N LEU A 251 -11.29 -11.64 6.12
CA LEU A 251 -12.01 -12.77 6.69
C LEU A 251 -13.52 -12.50 6.55
N PRO A 252 -14.32 -13.49 6.06
CA PRO A 252 -15.76 -13.34 6.12
C PRO A 252 -16.18 -13.21 7.59
N THR A 253 -16.67 -12.06 7.96
CA THR A 253 -17.34 -11.86 9.25
C THR A 253 -18.65 -12.63 9.20
N LYS A 254 -18.72 -13.76 9.91
CA LYS A 254 -20.01 -14.30 10.27
C LYS A 254 -20.59 -13.41 11.37
N ALA A 255 -21.72 -12.77 11.04
CA ALA A 255 -22.61 -12.22 12.04
C ALA A 255 -23.17 -13.35 12.91
#